data_229e61bf4a21b60fd25754cf09c0e3c2
#
_entry.id   229e61bf4a21b60fd25754cf09c0e3c2
#
_cell.length_a   1.000
_cell.length_b   1.000
_cell.length_c   1.000
_cell.angle_alpha   90.00
_cell.angle_beta   90.00
_cell.angle_gamma   90.00
#
_symmetry.space_group_name_H-M   'P 1'
#
loop_
_entity.id
_entity.type
_entity.pdbx_description
1 polymer ?
#
loop_
_entity_poly.entity_id
_entity_poly.type
_entity_poly.pdbx_seq_one_letter_code
_entity_poly.pdbx_strand_id
1 'polypeptide(L)'
;MLIDQVDIGEFDEDRLVALRRRIGMIFQHFNLMSAKTVWQNVELPLKVAGVAKAERQRKVRELLELVGLQEKHHVYPAQLSGGQKQRVGIARALVHDPEILLCDEATSALDPETTASILELLRDINQRLGLTIVLITHEMAVIRDICHRVVVLEQGEVVEQGEVWRVFGSPRHEVTRTLLAPLQARLPAALQASLRASPASRDSAVVLRLTLLGEPELSALFNDLGGRVRLLQGGVETIGEHALGQLILSVQHSPHDTHQLLERARRWAEDVEVLGHVV
;
A
#
# COMPACT_ATOMS: atom_id res chain seq x y z
N MET A 1 -14.64 -20.23 -4.96
CA MET A 1 -13.31 -19.64 -4.69
C MET A 1 -12.25 -20.71 -4.93
N LEU A 2 -11.18 -20.40 -5.67
CA LEU A 2 -10.13 -21.36 -6.01
C LEU A 2 -8.86 -21.08 -5.20
N ILE A 3 -8.28 -22.12 -4.59
CA ILE A 3 -6.92 -22.12 -4.02
C ILE A 3 -6.19 -23.30 -4.66
N ASP A 4 -5.01 -23.05 -5.25
CA ASP A 4 -4.25 -24.05 -6.02
C ASP A 4 -5.10 -24.73 -7.11
N GLN A 5 -5.97 -23.97 -7.78
CA GLN A 5 -6.91 -24.40 -8.81
C GLN A 5 -8.03 -25.35 -8.31
N VAL A 6 -8.16 -25.55 -7.00
CA VAL A 6 -9.21 -26.38 -6.40
C VAL A 6 -10.29 -25.47 -5.81
N ASP A 7 -11.58 -25.79 -6.09
CA ASP A 7 -12.68 -25.04 -5.50
C ASP A 7 -12.89 -25.48 -4.04
N ILE A 8 -12.67 -24.53 -3.13
CA ILE A 8 -12.82 -24.77 -1.68
C ILE A 8 -14.27 -24.91 -1.25
N GLY A 9 -15.25 -24.53 -2.08
CA GLY A 9 -16.67 -24.72 -1.81
C GLY A 9 -17.09 -26.20 -1.75
N GLU A 10 -16.28 -27.10 -2.30
CA GLU A 10 -16.50 -28.54 -2.29
C GLU A 10 -15.77 -29.27 -1.15
N PHE A 11 -15.08 -28.54 -0.26
CA PHE A 11 -14.32 -29.14 0.84
C PHE A 11 -15.25 -29.56 1.98
N ASP A 12 -15.01 -30.77 2.49
CA ASP A 12 -15.52 -31.22 3.78
C ASP A 12 -14.79 -30.50 4.93
N GLU A 13 -15.29 -30.71 6.16
CA GLU A 13 -14.74 -30.03 7.36
C GLU A 13 -13.26 -30.38 7.60
N ASP A 14 -12.85 -31.63 7.36
CA ASP A 14 -11.46 -32.06 7.58
C ASP A 14 -10.52 -31.36 6.59
N ARG A 15 -10.90 -31.23 5.32
CA ARG A 15 -10.16 -30.47 4.32
C ARG A 15 -10.13 -28.98 4.63
N LEU A 16 -11.23 -28.42 5.13
CA LEU A 16 -11.26 -27.02 5.57
C LEU A 16 -10.35 -26.77 6.77
N VAL A 17 -10.29 -27.70 7.74
CA VAL A 17 -9.35 -27.63 8.88
C VAL A 17 -7.90 -27.68 8.39
N ALA A 18 -7.58 -28.55 7.45
CA ALA A 18 -6.25 -28.63 6.85
C ALA A 18 -5.89 -27.34 6.10
N LEU A 19 -6.81 -26.79 5.31
CA LEU A 19 -6.62 -25.54 4.59
C LEU A 19 -6.41 -24.36 5.54
N ARG A 20 -7.23 -24.24 6.61
CA ARG A 20 -7.10 -23.15 7.60
C ARG A 20 -5.73 -23.13 8.28
N ARG A 21 -5.03 -24.26 8.38
CA ARG A 21 -3.65 -24.30 8.91
C ARG A 21 -2.62 -23.73 7.92
N ARG A 22 -2.91 -23.77 6.60
CA ARG A 22 -2.07 -23.14 5.57
C ARG A 22 -2.28 -21.63 5.48
N ILE A 23 -3.26 -21.07 6.21
CA ILE A 23 -3.61 -19.67 6.19
C ILE A 23 -3.43 -19.08 7.59
N GLY A 24 -2.50 -18.16 7.75
CA GLY A 24 -2.38 -17.33 8.96
C GLY A 24 -3.30 -16.12 8.85
N MET A 25 -3.81 -15.62 9.98
CA MET A 25 -4.63 -14.41 9.99
C MET A 25 -4.19 -13.45 11.11
N ILE A 26 -3.96 -12.21 10.72
CA ILE A 26 -3.68 -11.07 11.60
C ILE A 26 -4.94 -10.20 11.61
N PHE A 27 -5.44 -9.89 12.80
CA PHE A 27 -6.67 -9.14 13.01
C PHE A 27 -6.39 -7.69 13.41
N GLN A 28 -7.27 -6.79 13.05
CA GLN A 28 -7.25 -5.37 13.40
C GLN A 28 -7.11 -5.11 14.91
N HIS A 29 -7.82 -5.86 15.75
CA HIS A 29 -7.83 -5.71 17.21
C HIS A 29 -6.97 -6.73 17.94
N PHE A 30 -5.91 -7.26 17.28
CA PHE A 30 -4.95 -8.24 17.84
C PHE A 30 -5.57 -9.57 18.26
N ASN A 31 -6.78 -9.62 18.77
CA ASN A 31 -7.51 -10.78 19.27
C ASN A 31 -6.68 -11.68 20.21
N LEU A 32 -5.89 -11.05 21.10
CA LEU A 32 -5.09 -11.77 22.09
C LEU A 32 -5.95 -12.15 23.29
N MET A 33 -5.68 -13.35 23.82
CA MET A 33 -6.30 -13.80 25.06
C MET A 33 -5.68 -13.05 26.24
N SER A 34 -6.44 -12.17 26.88
CA SER A 34 -5.98 -11.30 27.98
C SER A 34 -5.49 -12.09 29.20
N ALA A 35 -6.09 -13.25 29.47
CA ALA A 35 -5.72 -14.14 30.58
C ALA A 35 -4.51 -15.05 30.28
N LYS A 36 -3.87 -14.91 29.12
CA LYS A 36 -2.70 -15.69 28.71
C LYS A 36 -1.49 -14.80 28.48
N THR A 37 -0.31 -15.32 28.81
CA THR A 37 0.95 -14.63 28.51
C THR A 37 1.19 -14.57 26.99
N VAL A 38 2.19 -13.79 26.57
CA VAL A 38 2.70 -13.75 25.18
C VAL A 38 2.99 -15.17 24.68
N TRP A 39 3.79 -15.92 25.43
CA TRP A 39 4.10 -17.31 25.11
C TRP A 39 2.86 -18.15 24.87
N GLN A 40 1.93 -18.10 25.80
CA GLN A 40 0.71 -18.90 25.75
C GLN A 40 -0.23 -18.51 24.61
N ASN A 41 -0.23 -17.23 24.22
CA ASN A 41 -0.99 -16.76 23.05
C ASN A 41 -0.42 -17.34 21.75
N VAL A 42 0.90 -17.36 21.59
CA VAL A 42 1.55 -17.93 20.40
C VAL A 42 1.49 -19.45 20.39
N GLU A 43 1.66 -20.11 21.55
CA GLU A 43 1.63 -21.59 21.67
C GLU A 43 0.26 -22.22 21.41
N LEU A 44 -0.81 -21.47 21.69
CA LEU A 44 -2.17 -22.01 21.75
C LEU A 44 -2.60 -22.78 20.49
N PRO A 45 -2.42 -22.27 19.26
CA PRO A 45 -2.84 -23.02 18.07
C PRO A 45 -2.13 -24.37 17.93
N LEU A 46 -0.83 -24.43 18.24
CA LEU A 46 -0.07 -25.69 18.22
C LEU A 46 -0.55 -26.68 19.29
N LYS A 47 -0.92 -26.15 20.47
CA LYS A 47 -1.46 -26.98 21.56
C LYS A 47 -2.79 -27.59 21.17
N VAL A 48 -3.68 -26.81 20.55
CA VAL A 48 -4.96 -27.26 20.02
C VAL A 48 -4.78 -28.30 18.90
N ALA A 49 -3.75 -28.12 18.08
CA ALA A 49 -3.41 -29.07 17.01
C ALA A 49 -2.72 -30.34 17.50
N GLY A 50 -2.51 -30.51 18.82
CA GLY A 50 -1.90 -31.71 19.41
C GLY A 50 -0.39 -31.86 19.20
N VAL A 51 0.31 -30.78 18.79
CA VAL A 51 1.76 -30.79 18.55
C VAL A 51 2.52 -31.10 19.85
N ALA A 52 3.57 -31.90 19.79
CA ALA A 52 4.37 -32.32 20.93
C ALA A 52 4.99 -31.11 21.67
N LYS A 53 5.10 -31.19 23.01
CA LYS A 53 5.53 -30.08 23.86
C LYS A 53 6.91 -29.53 23.45
N ALA A 54 7.86 -30.41 23.17
CA ALA A 54 9.23 -30.00 22.79
C ALA A 54 9.24 -29.19 21.48
N GLU A 55 8.46 -29.63 20.51
CA GLU A 55 8.33 -28.94 19.22
C GLU A 55 7.62 -27.58 19.36
N ARG A 56 6.52 -27.51 20.14
CA ARG A 56 5.87 -26.24 20.45
C ARG A 56 6.82 -25.24 21.09
N GLN A 57 7.63 -25.70 22.06
CA GLN A 57 8.59 -24.83 22.74
C GLN A 57 9.67 -24.29 21.81
N ARG A 58 10.18 -25.12 20.89
CA ARG A 58 11.13 -24.70 19.88
C ARG A 58 10.52 -23.63 18.96
N LYS A 59 9.36 -23.94 18.38
CA LYS A 59 8.68 -23.08 17.41
C LYS A 59 8.29 -21.72 17.99
N VAL A 60 7.71 -21.71 19.19
CA VAL A 60 7.32 -20.44 19.85
C VAL A 60 8.54 -19.57 20.13
N ARG A 61 9.67 -20.16 20.54
CA ARG A 61 10.92 -19.39 20.77
C ARG A 61 11.42 -18.76 19.48
N GLU A 62 11.51 -19.53 18.41
CA GLU A 62 11.93 -19.04 17.08
C GLU A 62 11.05 -17.89 16.58
N LEU A 63 9.72 -18.02 16.75
CA LEU A 63 8.78 -16.98 16.32
C LEU A 63 8.83 -15.72 17.19
N LEU A 64 9.01 -15.86 18.51
CA LEU A 64 9.19 -14.71 19.40
C LEU A 64 10.50 -13.97 19.12
N GLU A 65 11.56 -14.68 18.76
CA GLU A 65 12.81 -14.08 18.29
C GLU A 65 12.61 -13.34 16.97
N LEU A 66 11.95 -13.97 15.98
CA LEU A 66 11.63 -13.36 14.68
C LEU A 66 10.89 -12.02 14.81
N VAL A 67 9.94 -11.92 15.76
CA VAL A 67 9.18 -10.69 15.97
C VAL A 67 9.79 -9.76 17.04
N GLY A 68 10.97 -10.08 17.60
CA GLY A 68 11.68 -9.26 18.58
C GLY A 68 11.01 -9.19 19.96
N LEU A 69 10.36 -10.28 20.41
CA LEU A 69 9.67 -10.37 21.70
C LEU A 69 10.19 -11.46 22.64
N GLN A 70 11.40 -11.98 22.40
CA GLN A 70 12.00 -13.05 23.20
C GLN A 70 12.02 -12.73 24.71
N GLU A 71 12.29 -11.48 25.09
CA GLU A 71 12.35 -11.04 26.49
C GLU A 71 10.95 -10.76 27.10
N LYS A 72 9.90 -10.78 26.28
CA LYS A 72 8.53 -10.47 26.69
C LYS A 72 7.64 -11.70 26.80
N HIS A 73 8.19 -12.92 26.71
CA HIS A 73 7.43 -14.16 26.62
C HIS A 73 6.50 -14.43 27.81
N HIS A 74 6.80 -13.92 28.99
CA HIS A 74 6.05 -14.16 30.23
C HIS A 74 5.06 -13.04 30.59
N VAL A 75 5.08 -11.90 29.88
CA VAL A 75 4.14 -10.77 30.18
C VAL A 75 2.76 -11.02 29.58
N TYR A 76 1.77 -10.31 30.11
CA TYR A 76 0.38 -10.37 29.65
C TYR A 76 0.08 -9.25 28.63
N PRO A 77 -0.93 -9.42 27.75
CA PRO A 77 -1.29 -8.40 26.75
C PRO A 77 -1.53 -7.00 27.32
N ALA A 78 -2.08 -6.89 28.52
CA ALA A 78 -2.30 -5.59 29.19
C ALA A 78 -1.01 -4.79 29.43
N GLN A 79 0.13 -5.45 29.47
CA GLN A 79 1.46 -4.87 29.74
C GLN A 79 2.22 -4.51 28.45
N LEU A 80 1.60 -4.70 27.27
CA LEU A 80 2.21 -4.49 25.96
C LEU A 80 1.70 -3.22 25.29
N SER A 81 2.57 -2.54 24.55
CA SER A 81 2.16 -1.50 23.60
C SER A 81 1.34 -2.08 22.44
N GLY A 82 0.65 -1.23 21.66
CA GLY A 82 -0.09 -1.63 20.48
C GLY A 82 0.77 -2.43 19.48
N GLY A 83 1.94 -1.91 19.15
CA GLY A 83 2.88 -2.59 18.24
C GLY A 83 3.39 -3.91 18.78
N GLN A 84 3.64 -4.02 20.10
CA GLN A 84 4.01 -5.31 20.71
C GLN A 84 2.87 -6.32 20.65
N LYS A 85 1.61 -5.91 20.88
CA LYS A 85 0.43 -6.77 20.72
C LYS A 85 0.32 -7.26 19.27
N GLN A 86 0.58 -6.38 18.29
CA GLN A 86 0.56 -6.75 16.87
C GLN A 86 1.64 -7.77 16.55
N ARG A 87 2.86 -7.61 17.06
CA ARG A 87 3.95 -8.58 16.91
C ARG A 87 3.60 -9.95 17.50
N VAL A 88 2.88 -10.01 18.63
CA VAL A 88 2.35 -11.28 19.18
C VAL A 88 1.31 -11.89 18.23
N GLY A 89 0.42 -11.06 17.65
CA GLY A 89 -0.55 -11.49 16.65
C GLY A 89 0.10 -12.09 15.42
N ILE A 90 1.17 -11.45 14.92
CA ILE A 90 1.97 -11.93 13.80
C ILE A 90 2.62 -13.28 14.14
N ALA A 91 3.32 -13.39 15.27
CA ALA A 91 3.94 -14.64 15.70
C ALA A 91 2.92 -15.80 15.81
N ARG A 92 1.73 -15.51 16.35
CA ARG A 92 0.64 -16.49 16.45
C ARG A 92 0.12 -16.92 15.07
N ALA A 93 0.01 -15.98 14.12
CA ALA A 93 -0.46 -16.28 12.76
C ALA A 93 0.54 -17.15 11.98
N LEU A 94 1.84 -17.05 12.28
CA LEU A 94 2.91 -17.81 11.63
C LEU A 94 3.14 -19.21 12.20
N VAL A 95 2.49 -19.56 13.30
CA VAL A 95 2.85 -20.74 14.10
C VAL A 95 2.68 -22.09 13.38
N HIS A 96 1.83 -22.15 12.36
CA HIS A 96 1.61 -23.34 11.53
C HIS A 96 2.39 -23.35 10.21
N ASP A 97 3.38 -22.47 10.03
CA ASP A 97 4.10 -22.28 8.78
C ASP A 97 3.15 -22.04 7.59
N PRO A 98 2.29 -21.02 7.67
CA PRO A 98 1.29 -20.79 6.64
C PRO A 98 1.94 -20.43 5.31
N GLU A 99 1.26 -20.76 4.22
CA GLU A 99 1.64 -20.31 2.86
C GLU A 99 1.03 -18.95 2.52
N ILE A 100 -0.08 -18.61 3.17
CA ILE A 100 -0.81 -17.36 2.99
C ILE A 100 -0.99 -16.67 4.34
N LEU A 101 -0.69 -15.38 4.40
CA LEU A 101 -0.93 -14.53 5.57
C LEU A 101 -1.95 -13.45 5.20
N LEU A 102 -3.14 -13.53 5.79
CA LEU A 102 -4.19 -12.53 5.66
C LEU A 102 -4.01 -11.46 6.75
N CYS A 103 -3.91 -10.20 6.37
CA CYS A 103 -3.74 -9.07 7.26
C CYS A 103 -4.98 -8.16 7.13
N ASP A 104 -5.86 -8.22 8.10
CA ASP A 104 -7.08 -7.41 8.14
C ASP A 104 -6.82 -6.15 8.96
N GLU A 105 -6.65 -5.02 8.26
CA GLU A 105 -6.32 -3.70 8.82
C GLU A 105 -5.21 -3.75 9.91
N ALA A 106 -4.15 -4.48 9.64
CA ALA A 106 -3.11 -4.84 10.62
C ALA A 106 -2.38 -3.62 11.24
N THR A 107 -2.52 -2.42 10.68
CA THR A 107 -1.82 -1.19 11.10
C THR A 107 -2.75 -0.05 11.52
N SER A 108 -4.05 -0.16 11.28
CA SER A 108 -5.01 0.94 11.47
C SER A 108 -5.13 1.47 12.91
N ALA A 109 -4.75 0.67 13.91
CA ALA A 109 -4.78 1.03 15.33
C ALA A 109 -3.42 1.47 15.89
N LEU A 110 -2.42 1.71 15.02
CA LEU A 110 -1.04 2.01 15.40
C LEU A 110 -0.66 3.45 15.01
N ASP A 111 0.31 4.00 15.72
CA ASP A 111 0.94 5.26 15.33
C ASP A 111 1.85 5.08 14.09
N PRO A 112 2.20 6.15 13.35
CA PRO A 112 2.95 6.04 12.10
C PRO A 112 4.33 5.35 12.23
N GLU A 113 5.06 5.58 13.33
CA GLU A 113 6.38 4.97 13.56
C GLU A 113 6.24 3.46 13.79
N THR A 114 5.28 3.08 14.62
CA THR A 114 4.95 1.67 14.86
C THR A 114 4.45 1.00 13.59
N THR A 115 3.61 1.67 12.79
CA THR A 115 3.14 1.19 11.49
C THR A 115 4.32 0.86 10.57
N ALA A 116 5.26 1.78 10.38
CA ALA A 116 6.46 1.56 9.56
C ALA A 116 7.24 0.32 10.03
N SER A 117 7.44 0.17 11.36
CA SER A 117 8.13 -0.98 11.95
C SER A 117 7.41 -2.32 11.75
N ILE A 118 6.08 -2.33 11.74
CA ILE A 118 5.29 -3.54 11.47
C ILE A 118 5.33 -3.89 9.97
N LEU A 119 5.27 -2.89 9.08
CA LEU A 119 5.37 -3.10 7.63
C LEU A 119 6.75 -3.65 7.24
N GLU A 120 7.83 -3.14 7.85
CA GLU A 120 9.18 -3.67 7.66
C GLU A 120 9.27 -5.12 8.12
N LEU A 121 8.73 -5.46 9.30
CA LEU A 121 8.67 -6.84 9.77
C LEU A 121 7.89 -7.75 8.80
N LEU A 122 6.76 -7.31 8.26
CA LEU A 122 5.99 -8.09 7.28
C LEU A 122 6.76 -8.29 5.98
N ARG A 123 7.51 -7.29 5.51
CA ARG A 123 8.40 -7.40 4.35
C ARG A 123 9.50 -8.43 4.59
N ASP A 124 10.16 -8.36 5.74
CA ASP A 124 11.18 -9.34 6.15
C ASP A 124 10.63 -10.76 6.19
N ILE A 125 9.44 -10.95 6.78
CA ILE A 125 8.75 -12.24 6.84
C ILE A 125 8.44 -12.76 5.43
N ASN A 126 7.89 -11.92 4.54
CA ASN A 126 7.62 -12.29 3.16
C ASN A 126 8.88 -12.76 2.44
N GLN A 127 9.98 -12.02 2.57
CA GLN A 127 11.26 -12.36 1.91
C GLN A 127 11.91 -13.63 2.48
N ARG A 128 11.90 -13.79 3.81
CA ARG A 128 12.55 -14.95 4.48
C ARG A 128 11.75 -16.24 4.34
N LEU A 129 10.43 -16.15 4.41
CA LEU A 129 9.57 -17.34 4.43
C LEU A 129 8.92 -17.64 3.07
N GLY A 130 8.99 -16.71 2.10
CA GLY A 130 8.41 -16.90 0.76
C GLY A 130 6.89 -17.03 0.74
N LEU A 131 6.20 -16.59 1.81
CA LEU A 131 4.74 -16.70 1.91
C LEU A 131 4.03 -15.56 1.16
N THR A 132 2.80 -15.80 0.74
CA THR A 132 1.96 -14.77 0.13
C THR A 132 1.25 -13.95 1.22
N ILE A 133 1.43 -12.62 1.19
CA ILE A 133 0.70 -11.71 2.09
C ILE A 133 -0.45 -11.06 1.33
N VAL A 134 -1.67 -11.17 1.87
CA VAL A 134 -2.85 -10.43 1.41
C VAL A 134 -3.20 -9.42 2.49
N LEU A 135 -3.03 -8.13 2.15
CA LEU A 135 -3.27 -7.02 3.05
C LEU A 135 -4.57 -6.31 2.69
N ILE A 136 -5.49 -6.21 3.64
CA ILE A 136 -6.72 -5.41 3.53
C ILE A 136 -6.48 -4.11 4.29
N THR A 137 -6.59 -2.98 3.59
CA THR A 137 -6.40 -1.64 4.17
C THR A 137 -7.08 -0.58 3.31
N HIS A 138 -7.44 0.52 3.92
CA HIS A 138 -7.85 1.76 3.25
C HIS A 138 -6.72 2.80 3.19
N GLU A 139 -5.53 2.48 3.72
CA GLU A 139 -4.37 3.35 3.73
C GLU A 139 -3.54 3.16 2.46
N MET A 140 -3.73 4.05 1.48
CA MET A 140 -3.03 3.97 0.18
C MET A 140 -1.51 4.06 0.33
N ALA A 141 -1.00 4.81 1.31
CA ALA A 141 0.43 4.87 1.61
C ALA A 141 1.00 3.48 1.96
N VAL A 142 0.28 2.70 2.75
CA VAL A 142 0.67 1.33 3.11
C VAL A 142 0.75 0.44 1.88
N ILE A 143 -0.25 0.52 0.98
CA ILE A 143 -0.24 -0.25 -0.27
C ILE A 143 0.97 0.11 -1.13
N ARG A 144 1.23 1.41 -1.29
CA ARG A 144 2.37 1.92 -2.05
C ARG A 144 3.71 1.40 -1.51
N ASP A 145 3.85 1.37 -0.19
CA ASP A 145 5.13 1.09 0.45
C ASP A 145 5.50 -0.39 0.45
N ILE A 146 4.52 -1.31 0.54
CA ILE A 146 4.85 -2.75 0.73
C ILE A 146 4.22 -3.69 -0.31
N CYS A 147 3.16 -3.29 -1.03
CA CYS A 147 2.47 -4.19 -1.92
C CYS A 147 3.05 -4.19 -3.34
N HIS A 148 3.09 -5.37 -3.98
CA HIS A 148 3.46 -5.50 -5.40
C HIS A 148 2.25 -5.34 -6.31
N ARG A 149 1.09 -5.81 -5.86
CA ARG A 149 -0.19 -5.76 -6.61
C ARG A 149 -1.28 -5.20 -5.73
N VAL A 150 -2.26 -4.57 -6.35
CA VAL A 150 -3.45 -4.03 -5.69
C VAL A 150 -4.71 -4.53 -6.39
N VAL A 151 -5.75 -4.74 -5.60
CA VAL A 151 -7.12 -5.00 -6.05
C VAL A 151 -8.02 -3.98 -5.35
N VAL A 152 -8.73 -3.19 -6.14
CA VAL A 152 -9.68 -2.18 -5.64
C VAL A 152 -11.09 -2.77 -5.69
N LEU A 153 -11.77 -2.68 -4.57
CA LEU A 153 -13.13 -3.19 -4.40
C LEU A 153 -14.11 -2.03 -4.22
N GLU A 154 -15.24 -2.11 -4.91
CA GLU A 154 -16.41 -1.25 -4.69
C GLU A 154 -17.65 -2.13 -4.55
N GLN A 155 -18.39 -1.98 -3.45
CA GLN A 155 -19.63 -2.75 -3.15
C GLN A 155 -19.47 -4.27 -3.27
N GLY A 156 -18.26 -4.79 -3.01
CA GLY A 156 -17.93 -6.21 -3.07
C GLY A 156 -17.48 -6.69 -4.46
N GLU A 157 -17.45 -5.83 -5.46
CA GLU A 157 -16.98 -6.15 -6.82
C GLU A 157 -15.57 -5.59 -7.07
N VAL A 158 -14.78 -6.31 -7.87
CA VAL A 158 -13.45 -5.85 -8.30
C VAL A 158 -13.61 -4.83 -9.41
N VAL A 159 -13.26 -3.57 -9.13
CA VAL A 159 -13.38 -2.47 -10.11
C VAL A 159 -12.05 -2.15 -10.79
N GLU A 160 -10.92 -2.40 -10.13
CA GLU A 160 -9.60 -2.24 -10.73
C GLU A 160 -8.59 -3.17 -10.06
N GLN A 161 -7.61 -3.66 -10.81
CA GLN A 161 -6.51 -4.47 -10.28
C GLN A 161 -5.25 -4.34 -11.15
N GLY A 162 -4.09 -4.49 -10.54
CA GLY A 162 -2.83 -4.46 -11.27
C GLY A 162 -1.60 -4.39 -10.36
N GLU A 163 -0.46 -4.12 -10.96
CA GLU A 163 0.75 -3.75 -10.24
C GLU A 163 0.56 -2.37 -9.60
N VAL A 164 1.02 -2.20 -8.36
CA VAL A 164 0.77 -0.97 -7.59
C VAL A 164 1.25 0.26 -8.35
N TRP A 165 2.47 0.25 -8.90
CA TRP A 165 3.02 1.38 -9.63
C TRP A 165 2.16 1.78 -10.85
N ARG A 166 1.53 0.82 -11.56
CA ARG A 166 0.64 1.11 -12.70
C ARG A 166 -0.68 1.71 -12.26
N VAL A 167 -1.32 1.09 -11.25
CA VAL A 167 -2.62 1.57 -10.75
C VAL A 167 -2.47 2.94 -10.10
N PHE A 168 -1.36 3.20 -9.41
CA PHE A 168 -1.08 4.52 -8.80
C PHE A 168 -0.70 5.57 -9.83
N GLY A 169 0.01 5.18 -10.88
CA GLY A 169 0.44 6.10 -11.95
C GLY A 169 -0.66 6.41 -12.97
N SER A 170 -1.57 5.47 -13.23
CA SER A 170 -2.63 5.62 -14.24
C SER A 170 -3.93 4.94 -13.78
N PRO A 171 -4.59 5.49 -12.73
CA PRO A 171 -5.85 4.92 -12.22
C PRO A 171 -6.96 5.08 -13.25
N ARG A 172 -7.64 3.97 -13.58
CA ARG A 172 -8.67 3.94 -14.61
C ARG A 172 -10.07 4.15 -14.04
N HIS A 173 -10.33 3.58 -12.84
CA HIS A 173 -11.64 3.67 -12.21
C HIS A 173 -11.76 4.93 -11.33
N GLU A 174 -12.95 5.52 -11.25
CA GLU A 174 -13.21 6.75 -10.47
C GLU A 174 -12.96 6.55 -8.97
N VAL A 175 -13.35 5.39 -8.43
CA VAL A 175 -13.09 5.04 -7.03
C VAL A 175 -11.59 4.99 -6.75
N THR A 176 -10.80 4.42 -7.64
CA THR A 176 -9.32 4.39 -7.50
C THR A 176 -8.75 5.81 -7.48
N ARG A 177 -9.20 6.69 -8.39
CA ARG A 177 -8.78 8.10 -8.40
C ARG A 177 -9.13 8.81 -7.10
N THR A 178 -10.32 8.56 -6.57
CA THR A 178 -10.77 9.13 -5.29
C THR A 178 -9.91 8.66 -4.12
N LEU A 179 -9.60 7.36 -4.06
CA LEU A 179 -8.74 6.78 -3.02
C LEU A 179 -7.30 7.32 -3.08
N LEU A 180 -6.78 7.57 -4.28
CA LEU A 180 -5.43 8.08 -4.50
C LEU A 180 -5.32 9.61 -4.37
N ALA A 181 -6.44 10.34 -4.44
CA ALA A 181 -6.44 11.81 -4.39
C ALA A 181 -5.68 12.42 -3.18
N PRO A 182 -5.70 11.83 -1.97
CA PRO A 182 -4.91 12.35 -0.84
C PRO A 182 -3.39 12.29 -1.04
N LEU A 183 -2.90 11.36 -1.88
CA LEU A 183 -1.47 11.19 -2.17
C LEU A 183 -0.98 12.04 -3.33
N GLN A 184 -1.89 12.61 -4.12
CA GLN A 184 -1.51 13.43 -5.27
C GLN A 184 -0.93 14.77 -4.83
N ALA A 185 0.04 15.28 -5.62
CA ALA A 185 0.58 16.61 -5.45
C ALA A 185 -0.56 17.65 -5.48
N ARG A 186 -0.65 18.49 -4.44
CA ARG A 186 -1.69 19.52 -4.32
C ARG A 186 -1.08 20.89 -4.59
N LEU A 187 -1.77 21.70 -5.37
CA LEU A 187 -1.39 23.10 -5.52
C LEU A 187 -1.43 23.83 -4.17
N PRO A 188 -0.50 24.76 -3.92
CA PRO A 188 -0.61 25.68 -2.81
C PRO A 188 -1.96 26.41 -2.84
N ALA A 189 -2.59 26.59 -1.67
CA ALA A 189 -3.95 27.15 -1.57
C ALA A 189 -4.12 28.51 -2.30
N ALA A 190 -3.09 29.37 -2.23
CA ALA A 190 -3.09 30.65 -2.92
C ALA A 190 -3.15 30.50 -4.45
N LEU A 191 -2.44 29.51 -4.98
CA LEU A 191 -2.43 29.25 -6.42
C LEU A 191 -3.74 28.59 -6.85
N GLN A 192 -4.27 27.68 -6.06
CA GLN A 192 -5.56 27.04 -6.30
C GLN A 192 -6.70 28.08 -6.36
N ALA A 193 -6.68 29.09 -5.48
CA ALA A 193 -7.66 30.17 -5.47
C ALA A 193 -7.56 31.09 -6.71
N SER A 194 -6.42 31.15 -7.37
CA SER A 194 -6.19 31.98 -8.56
C SER A 194 -6.48 31.24 -9.87
N LEU A 195 -6.74 29.93 -9.83
CA LEU A 195 -7.07 29.16 -11.03
C LEU A 195 -8.40 29.58 -11.64
N ARG A 196 -8.40 29.70 -12.95
CA ARG A 196 -9.61 29.96 -13.76
C ARG A 196 -9.80 28.84 -14.78
N ALA A 197 -11.05 28.50 -15.07
CA ALA A 197 -11.38 27.48 -16.07
C ALA A 197 -10.97 27.90 -17.50
N SER A 198 -10.92 29.21 -17.77
CA SER A 198 -10.56 29.78 -19.07
C SER A 198 -9.48 30.84 -18.93
N PRO A 199 -8.66 31.06 -19.96
CA PRO A 199 -7.62 32.10 -19.93
C PRO A 199 -8.25 33.49 -19.83
N ALA A 200 -7.75 34.32 -18.91
CA ALA A 200 -8.24 35.69 -18.73
C ALA A 200 -7.61 36.66 -19.76
N SER A 201 -6.45 36.33 -20.28
CA SER A 201 -5.68 37.14 -21.28
C SER A 201 -4.79 36.21 -22.11
N ARG A 202 -4.15 36.79 -23.15
CA ARG A 202 -3.13 36.06 -23.95
C ARG A 202 -1.87 35.70 -23.14
N ASP A 203 -1.65 36.38 -22.02
CA ASP A 203 -0.51 36.15 -21.14
C ASP A 203 -0.83 35.14 -20.03
N SER A 204 -2.07 34.56 -19.99
CA SER A 204 -2.42 33.53 -19.01
C SER A 204 -1.58 32.27 -19.23
N ALA A 205 -1.02 31.74 -18.14
CA ALA A 205 -0.34 30.47 -18.16
C ALA A 205 -1.31 29.31 -17.98
N VAL A 206 -1.12 28.24 -18.74
CA VAL A 206 -1.83 26.96 -18.54
C VAL A 206 -1.15 26.21 -17.41
N VAL A 207 -1.92 25.67 -16.46
CA VAL A 207 -1.43 24.84 -15.36
C VAL A 207 -1.76 23.38 -15.66
N LEU A 208 -0.73 22.57 -15.80
CA LEU A 208 -0.81 21.15 -16.11
C LEU A 208 -0.36 20.30 -14.92
N ARG A 209 -1.07 19.23 -14.63
CA ARG A 209 -0.61 18.13 -13.80
C ARG A 209 -0.18 16.99 -14.72
N LEU A 210 1.00 16.44 -14.45
CA LEU A 210 1.59 15.35 -15.23
C LEU A 210 1.95 14.21 -14.28
N THR A 211 1.60 12.99 -14.68
CA THR A 211 2.08 11.77 -14.04
C THR A 211 3.06 11.07 -14.98
N LEU A 212 4.27 10.86 -14.52
CA LEU A 212 5.40 10.33 -15.29
C LEU A 212 5.77 8.97 -14.73
N LEU A 213 5.93 7.97 -15.59
CA LEU A 213 6.42 6.65 -15.23
C LEU A 213 7.86 6.47 -15.73
N GLY A 214 8.73 5.94 -14.86
CA GLY A 214 10.15 5.79 -15.17
C GLY A 214 10.95 7.06 -14.92
N GLU A 215 12.07 7.22 -15.61
CA GLU A 215 12.99 8.36 -15.52
C GLU A 215 12.82 9.26 -16.75
N PRO A 216 11.86 10.19 -16.77
CA PRO A 216 11.63 11.05 -17.92
C PRO A 216 12.72 12.12 -18.03
N GLU A 217 13.12 12.41 -19.26
CA GLU A 217 14.03 13.53 -19.55
C GLU A 217 13.26 14.85 -19.51
N LEU A 218 13.24 15.52 -18.34
CA LEU A 218 12.48 16.75 -18.10
C LEU A 218 12.88 17.89 -19.04
N SER A 219 14.15 17.97 -19.45
CA SER A 219 14.62 18.97 -20.39
C SER A 219 13.95 18.83 -21.76
N ALA A 220 13.79 17.61 -22.25
CA ALA A 220 13.12 17.33 -23.50
C ALA A 220 11.61 17.62 -23.42
N LEU A 221 10.95 17.25 -22.32
CA LEU A 221 9.56 17.61 -22.05
C LEU A 221 9.36 19.13 -22.07
N PHE A 222 10.19 19.90 -21.35
CA PHE A 222 10.05 21.36 -21.27
C PHE A 222 10.28 22.03 -22.62
N ASN A 223 11.23 21.54 -23.41
CA ASN A 223 11.48 22.03 -24.77
C ASN A 223 10.31 21.74 -25.71
N ASP A 224 9.69 20.54 -25.58
CA ASP A 224 8.53 20.16 -26.43
C ASP A 224 7.27 20.98 -26.09
N LEU A 225 7.04 21.34 -24.81
CA LEU A 225 5.94 22.22 -24.42
C LEU A 225 6.11 23.66 -24.95
N GLY A 226 7.34 24.11 -25.12
CA GLY A 226 7.66 25.46 -25.60
C GLY A 226 7.28 26.59 -24.64
N GLY A 227 7.71 27.80 -24.94
CA GLY A 227 7.45 28.96 -24.07
C GLY A 227 8.18 28.91 -22.73
N ARG A 228 7.59 29.53 -21.71
CA ARG A 228 8.16 29.61 -20.36
C ARG A 228 7.52 28.57 -19.46
N VAL A 229 8.20 27.45 -19.24
CA VAL A 229 7.76 26.39 -18.33
C VAL A 229 8.30 26.65 -16.93
N ARG A 230 7.44 26.59 -15.92
CA ARG A 230 7.81 26.69 -14.51
C ARG A 230 7.29 25.47 -13.76
N LEU A 231 8.13 24.82 -12.98
CA LEU A 231 7.71 23.82 -12.01
C LEU A 231 7.09 24.53 -10.81
N LEU A 232 5.82 24.26 -10.56
CA LEU A 232 5.08 24.82 -9.43
C LEU A 232 5.15 23.89 -8.22
N GLN A 233 5.06 22.59 -8.46
CA GLN A 233 5.20 21.54 -7.48
C GLN A 233 5.59 20.24 -8.19
N GLY A 234 6.29 19.36 -7.50
CA GLY A 234 6.57 18.04 -8.02
C GLY A 234 7.53 17.24 -7.15
N GLY A 235 7.50 15.95 -7.37
CA GLY A 235 8.37 14.98 -6.74
C GLY A 235 8.44 13.72 -7.59
N VAL A 236 9.49 12.95 -7.35
CA VAL A 236 9.64 11.60 -7.89
C VAL A 236 9.68 10.65 -6.69
N GLU A 237 8.82 9.68 -6.69
CA GLU A 237 8.75 8.63 -5.67
C GLU A 237 9.10 7.29 -6.33
N THR A 238 9.60 6.35 -5.54
CA THR A 238 9.87 4.99 -6.02
C THR A 238 8.81 4.03 -5.45
N ILE A 239 8.12 3.31 -6.33
CA ILE A 239 7.17 2.26 -5.96
C ILE A 239 7.73 0.92 -6.44
N GLY A 240 8.23 0.11 -5.51
CA GLY A 240 9.04 -1.06 -5.86
C GLY A 240 10.33 -0.64 -6.57
N GLU A 241 10.51 -1.08 -7.83
CA GLU A 241 11.65 -0.71 -8.68
C GLU A 241 11.30 0.38 -9.71
N HIS A 242 10.08 0.96 -9.65
CA HIS A 242 9.58 1.90 -10.64
C HIS A 242 9.51 3.32 -10.08
N ALA A 243 10.09 4.27 -10.81
CA ALA A 243 9.95 5.69 -10.50
C ALA A 243 8.58 6.20 -10.97
N LEU A 244 7.87 6.91 -10.08
CA LEU A 244 6.63 7.60 -10.34
C LEU A 244 6.85 9.10 -10.09
N GLY A 245 6.83 9.91 -11.14
CA GLY A 245 6.93 11.36 -11.06
C GLY A 245 5.55 12.00 -11.09
N GLN A 246 5.30 12.95 -10.19
CA GLN A 246 4.13 13.83 -10.26
C GLN A 246 4.61 15.27 -10.34
N LEU A 247 4.27 15.97 -11.42
CA LEU A 247 4.67 17.34 -11.64
C LEU A 247 3.44 18.23 -11.86
N ILE A 248 3.46 19.42 -11.27
CA ILE A 248 2.54 20.49 -11.61
C ILE A 248 3.35 21.62 -12.23
N LEU A 249 3.06 21.92 -13.49
CA LEU A 249 3.77 22.89 -14.30
C LEU A 249 2.85 24.05 -14.68
N SER A 250 3.41 25.26 -14.80
CA SER A 250 2.77 26.35 -15.55
C SER A 250 3.50 26.58 -16.85
N VAL A 251 2.76 26.72 -17.95
CA VAL A 251 3.28 26.99 -19.29
C VAL A 251 2.73 28.34 -19.76
N GLN A 252 3.62 29.32 -20.00
CA GLN A 252 3.27 30.67 -20.41
C GLN A 252 3.98 31.02 -21.73
N HIS A 253 3.37 31.86 -22.56
CA HIS A 253 3.88 32.27 -23.84
C HIS A 253 4.30 31.12 -24.77
N SER A 254 3.64 29.98 -24.66
CA SER A 254 3.83 28.87 -25.60
C SER A 254 3.28 29.23 -26.98
N PRO A 255 3.94 28.82 -28.07
CA PRO A 255 3.37 28.92 -29.42
C PRO A 255 2.16 27.96 -29.61
N HIS A 256 1.90 27.09 -28.64
CA HIS A 256 0.87 26.05 -28.71
C HIS A 256 -0.36 26.44 -27.87
N ASP A 257 -1.55 26.13 -28.37
CA ASP A 257 -2.78 26.24 -27.60
C ASP A 257 -2.89 25.12 -26.55
N THR A 258 -3.89 25.20 -25.67
CA THR A 258 -4.09 24.23 -24.58
C THR A 258 -4.23 22.80 -25.08
N HIS A 259 -4.93 22.59 -26.24
CA HIS A 259 -5.10 21.27 -26.82
C HIS A 259 -3.76 20.71 -27.33
N GLN A 260 -3.00 21.50 -28.04
CA GLN A 260 -1.68 21.14 -28.54
C GLN A 260 -0.70 20.87 -27.37
N LEU A 261 -0.77 21.65 -26.28
CA LEU A 261 0.02 21.40 -25.07
C LEU A 261 -0.30 20.05 -24.44
N LEU A 262 -1.59 19.68 -24.36
CA LEU A 262 -2.01 18.37 -23.89
C LEU A 262 -1.46 17.23 -24.76
N GLU A 263 -1.60 17.33 -26.08
CA GLU A 263 -1.11 16.34 -27.04
C GLU A 263 0.43 16.13 -26.92
N ARG A 264 1.17 17.24 -26.73
CA ARG A 264 2.62 17.20 -26.54
C ARG A 264 2.99 16.58 -25.20
N ALA A 265 2.36 17.02 -24.11
CA ALA A 265 2.61 16.49 -22.78
C ALA A 265 2.32 14.97 -22.69
N ARG A 266 1.29 14.47 -23.36
CA ARG A 266 0.95 13.05 -23.45
C ARG A 266 1.98 12.15 -24.12
N ARG A 267 2.96 12.72 -24.83
CA ARG A 267 4.08 11.95 -25.38
C ARG A 267 5.11 11.57 -24.32
N TRP A 268 5.11 12.32 -23.22
CA TRP A 268 6.08 12.22 -22.13
C TRP A 268 5.49 11.70 -20.83
N ALA A 269 4.18 11.86 -20.65
CA ALA A 269 3.47 11.53 -19.42
C ALA A 269 2.37 10.51 -19.67
N GLU A 270 2.19 9.61 -18.73
CA GLU A 270 1.12 8.58 -18.75
C GLU A 270 -0.26 9.22 -18.56
N ASP A 271 -0.35 10.24 -17.69
CA ASP A 271 -1.56 11.02 -17.46
C ASP A 271 -1.26 12.51 -17.47
N VAL A 272 -2.15 13.29 -18.09
CA VAL A 272 -2.05 14.75 -18.21
C VAL A 272 -3.41 15.37 -17.98
N GLU A 273 -3.48 16.25 -16.98
CA GLU A 273 -4.68 16.99 -16.61
C GLU A 273 -4.44 18.49 -16.69
N VAL A 274 -5.38 19.25 -17.27
CA VAL A 274 -5.39 20.72 -17.19
C VAL A 274 -6.09 21.13 -15.91
N LEU A 275 -5.35 21.69 -14.96
CA LEU A 275 -5.89 22.19 -13.68
C LEU A 275 -6.60 23.55 -13.86
N GLY A 276 -6.22 24.32 -14.86
CA GLY A 276 -6.78 25.63 -15.17
C GLY A 276 -5.75 26.60 -15.72
N HIS A 277 -6.05 27.88 -15.60
CA HIS A 277 -5.25 28.99 -16.10
C HIS A 277 -4.95 29.98 -14.98
N VAL A 278 -3.75 30.57 -14.96
CA VAL A 278 -3.33 31.65 -14.05
C VAL A 278 -2.81 32.85 -14.83
N VAL A 279 -2.92 34.04 -14.26
CA VAL A 279 -2.40 35.29 -14.85
C VAL A 279 -1.03 35.59 -14.32
#